data_2e3b9e4ce69e5e60e01528676648b866
#
_entry.id   2e3b9e4ce69e5e60e01528676648b866
#
_cell.length_a   1.000
_cell.length_b   1.000
_cell.length_c   1.000
_cell.angle_alpha   90.00
_cell.angle_beta   90.00
_cell.angle_gamma   90.00
#
_symmetry.space_group_name_H-M   'P 1'
#
loop_
_entity.id
_entity.type
_entity.pdbx_description
1 polymer ?
#
loop_
_entity_poly.entity_id
_entity_poly.type
_entity_poly.pdbx_seq_one_letter_code
_entity_poly.pdbx_strand_id
1 'polypeptide(L)'
;MKKLDSQTLAEQLAQRPEWRFAADRGGLITREFVFADFTEAFGFMTQVALLAEKRNHHPEWSNVYNRVTITLTTHDAKGLSSKDMDLARLIDQVFSRLQARPVLTCEGRDHVEDPD
;
A
#
# COMPACT_ATOMS: atom_id res chain seq x y z
N MET A 1 20.13 5.75 6.18
CA MET A 1 19.49 4.54 5.69
C MET A 1 20.16 4.11 4.40
N LYS A 2 20.41 2.82 4.25
CA LYS A 2 21.20 2.36 3.12
C LYS A 2 20.34 2.01 1.93
N LYS A 3 20.73 2.48 0.76
CA LYS A 3 20.04 2.15 -0.48
C LYS A 3 20.27 0.68 -0.82
N LEU A 4 19.25 0.00 -1.29
CA LEU A 4 19.39 -1.39 -1.73
C LEU A 4 20.25 -1.48 -2.97
N ASP A 5 21.09 -2.52 -3.05
CA ASP A 5 21.86 -2.75 -4.26
C ASP A 5 20.94 -3.33 -5.36
N SER A 6 21.45 -3.32 -6.58
CA SER A 6 20.64 -3.71 -7.73
C SER A 6 20.12 -5.13 -7.64
N GLN A 7 20.94 -6.05 -7.15
CA GLN A 7 20.53 -7.45 -7.09
C GLN A 7 19.45 -7.66 -6.04
N THR A 8 19.65 -7.12 -4.85
CA THR A 8 18.66 -7.24 -3.78
C THR A 8 17.35 -6.59 -4.21
N LEU A 9 17.44 -5.42 -4.84
CA LEU A 9 16.26 -4.74 -5.32
C LEU A 9 15.49 -5.58 -6.32
N ALA A 10 16.20 -6.17 -7.29
CA ALA A 10 15.54 -7.01 -8.30
C ALA A 10 14.83 -8.20 -7.64
N GLU A 11 15.47 -8.81 -6.64
CA GLU A 11 14.88 -9.95 -5.94
C GLU A 11 13.62 -9.53 -5.17
N GLN A 12 13.67 -8.38 -4.51
CA GLN A 12 12.53 -7.89 -3.76
C GLN A 12 11.37 -7.51 -4.67
N LEU A 13 11.68 -6.86 -5.78
CA LEU A 13 10.64 -6.46 -6.73
C LEU A 13 9.97 -7.68 -7.36
N ALA A 14 10.73 -8.76 -7.58
CA ALA A 14 10.15 -9.98 -8.13
C ALA A 14 9.09 -10.57 -7.20
N GLN A 15 9.18 -10.31 -5.91
CA GLN A 15 8.21 -10.78 -4.94
C GLN A 15 7.02 -9.83 -4.81
N ARG A 16 7.12 -8.64 -5.38
CA ARG A 16 6.07 -7.61 -5.31
C ARG A 16 5.66 -7.18 -6.71
N PRO A 17 5.15 -8.09 -7.55
CA PRO A 17 4.92 -7.75 -8.97
C PRO A 17 3.88 -6.68 -9.20
N GLU A 18 3.01 -6.41 -8.23
CA GLU A 18 2.03 -5.34 -8.39
C GLU A 18 2.62 -3.96 -8.18
N TRP A 19 3.81 -3.87 -7.60
CA TRP A 19 4.46 -2.58 -7.39
C TRP A 19 5.35 -2.27 -8.60
N ARG A 20 5.18 -1.11 -9.17
CA ARG A 20 5.95 -0.70 -10.34
C ARG A 20 7.11 0.16 -9.93
N PHE A 21 8.28 -0.16 -10.45
CA PHE A 21 9.50 0.58 -10.17
C PHE A 21 9.67 1.72 -11.16
N ALA A 22 10.14 2.86 -10.68
CA ALA A 22 10.60 3.95 -11.52
C ALA A 22 11.92 4.45 -10.98
N ALA A 23 12.78 4.93 -11.87
CA ALA A 23 14.11 5.38 -11.48
C ALA A 23 14.14 6.80 -10.92
N ASP A 24 13.02 7.49 -10.96
CA ASP A 24 12.92 8.86 -10.46
C ASP A 24 13.44 8.93 -9.03
N ARG A 25 14.14 10.00 -8.72
CA ARG A 25 14.65 10.25 -7.38
C ARG A 25 15.53 9.12 -6.84
N GLY A 26 16.18 8.40 -7.74
CA GLY A 26 17.06 7.30 -7.34
C GLY A 26 16.35 5.98 -7.16
N GLY A 27 15.06 5.96 -7.33
CA GLY A 27 14.24 4.74 -7.25
C GLY A 27 13.04 4.92 -6.37
N LEU A 28 11.89 4.53 -6.89
CA LEU A 28 10.65 4.50 -6.12
C LEU A 28 9.79 3.37 -6.63
N ILE A 29 8.81 2.98 -5.83
CA ILE A 29 7.83 1.99 -6.25
C ILE A 29 6.43 2.55 -6.01
N THR A 30 5.51 2.19 -6.89
CA THR A 30 4.13 2.71 -6.85
C THR A 30 3.14 1.58 -7.09
N ARG A 31 2.06 1.59 -6.35
CA ARG A 31 0.96 0.66 -6.58
C ARG A 31 -0.37 1.39 -6.40
N GLU A 32 -1.34 1.06 -7.26
CA GLU A 32 -2.70 1.58 -7.14
C GLU A 32 -3.59 0.49 -6.56
N PHE A 33 -4.42 0.86 -5.59
CA PHE A 33 -5.35 -0.05 -4.94
C PHE A 33 -6.76 0.44 -5.24
N VAL A 34 -7.64 -0.47 -5.63
CA VAL A 34 -9.02 -0.13 -5.97
C VAL A 34 -9.96 -0.87 -5.04
N PHE A 35 -10.94 -0.15 -4.53
CA PHE A 35 -11.89 -0.67 -3.54
C PHE A 35 -13.32 -0.54 -4.07
N ALA A 36 -14.26 -1.07 -3.31
CA ALA A 36 -15.67 -0.99 -3.72
C ALA A 36 -16.19 0.43 -3.61
N ASP A 37 -15.73 1.19 -2.62
CA ASP A 37 -16.21 2.54 -2.38
C ASP A 37 -15.19 3.35 -1.60
N PHE A 38 -15.53 4.58 -1.31
CA PHE A 38 -14.65 5.49 -0.59
C PHE A 38 -14.42 5.04 0.85
N THR A 39 -15.45 4.51 1.50
CA THR A 39 -15.32 4.07 2.89
C THR A 39 -14.26 2.97 3.02
N GLU A 40 -14.28 2.01 2.11
CA GLU A 40 -13.26 0.96 2.11
C GLU A 40 -11.88 1.54 1.84
N ALA A 41 -11.79 2.45 0.87
CA ALA A 41 -10.52 3.07 0.54
C ALA A 41 -9.96 3.83 1.74
N PHE A 42 -10.79 4.58 2.42
CA PHE A 42 -10.35 5.37 3.56
C PHE A 42 -9.98 4.49 4.74
N GLY A 43 -10.72 3.40 4.95
CA GLY A 43 -10.37 2.42 5.99
C GLY A 43 -9.01 1.79 5.73
N PHE A 44 -8.72 1.46 4.48
CA PHE A 44 -7.41 0.96 4.10
C PHE A 44 -6.33 2.02 4.40
N MET A 45 -6.57 3.27 3.99
CA MET A 45 -5.61 4.34 4.24
C MET A 45 -5.35 4.52 5.73
N THR A 46 -6.38 4.39 6.55
CA THR A 46 -6.23 4.52 7.99
C THR A 46 -5.29 3.45 8.54
N GLN A 47 -5.46 2.21 8.11
CA GLN A 47 -4.57 1.14 8.55
C GLN A 47 -3.14 1.36 8.06
N VAL A 48 -2.98 1.80 6.83
CA VAL A 48 -1.65 2.09 6.29
C VAL A 48 -1.01 3.25 7.06
N ALA A 49 -1.80 4.26 7.41
CA ALA A 49 -1.27 5.39 8.18
C ALA A 49 -0.72 4.93 9.53
N LEU A 50 -1.42 4.02 10.20
CA LEU A 50 -0.96 3.50 11.49
C LEU A 50 0.33 2.70 11.34
N LEU A 51 0.43 1.91 10.28
CA LEU A 51 1.67 1.17 10.01
C LEU A 51 2.82 2.11 9.70
N ALA A 52 2.57 3.12 8.90
CA ALA A 52 3.60 4.07 8.50
C ALA A 52 4.12 4.82 9.72
N GLU A 53 3.24 5.21 10.59
CA GLU A 53 3.62 5.94 11.78
C GLU A 53 4.44 5.03 12.71
N LYS A 54 4.00 3.80 12.88
CA LYS A 54 4.71 2.87 13.74
C LYS A 54 6.10 2.56 13.21
N ARG A 55 6.25 2.51 11.88
CA ARG A 55 7.53 2.21 11.25
C ARG A 55 8.36 3.45 11.02
N ASN A 56 7.83 4.62 11.30
CA ASN A 56 8.48 5.89 11.06
C ASN A 56 8.96 5.98 9.61
N HIS A 57 8.10 5.57 8.68
CA HIS A 57 8.37 5.65 7.24
C HIS A 57 7.04 5.92 6.55
N HIS A 58 6.91 7.05 5.91
CA HIS A 58 5.62 7.54 5.46
C HIS A 58 5.49 7.48 3.94
N PRO A 59 4.35 7.04 3.43
CA PRO A 59 4.15 6.96 1.99
C PRO A 59 3.81 8.33 1.42
N GLU A 60 4.03 8.47 0.12
CA GLU A 60 3.44 9.56 -0.63
C GLU A 60 2.21 8.96 -1.28
N TRP A 61 1.07 9.53 -1.09
CA TRP A 61 -0.12 8.90 -1.61
C TRP A 61 -1.19 9.89 -2.02
N SER A 62 -2.14 9.38 -2.80
CA SER A 62 -3.30 10.16 -3.21
C SER A 62 -4.52 9.25 -3.19
N ASN A 63 -5.66 9.86 -3.04
CA ASN A 63 -6.92 9.13 -3.01
C ASN A 63 -7.95 9.88 -3.86
N VAL A 64 -8.57 9.15 -4.78
CA VAL A 64 -9.68 9.67 -5.56
C VAL A 64 -10.79 8.64 -5.43
N TYR A 65 -11.81 8.96 -4.69
CA TYR A 65 -12.96 8.09 -4.44
C TYR A 65 -12.52 6.70 -3.95
N ASN A 66 -12.62 5.69 -4.78
CA ASN A 66 -12.31 4.31 -4.39
C ASN A 66 -10.89 3.89 -4.77
N ARG A 67 -10.05 4.82 -5.20
CA ARG A 67 -8.69 4.52 -5.63
C ARG A 67 -7.68 5.16 -4.72
N VAL A 68 -6.69 4.39 -4.33
CA VAL A 68 -5.58 4.88 -3.50
C VAL A 68 -4.29 4.54 -4.22
N THR A 69 -3.48 5.54 -4.49
CA THR A 69 -2.18 5.33 -5.13
C THR A 69 -1.10 5.61 -4.11
N ILE A 70 -0.22 4.65 -3.89
CA ILE A 70 0.84 4.75 -2.89
C ILE A 70 2.19 4.68 -3.57
N THR A 71 3.05 5.63 -3.25
CA THR A 71 4.43 5.66 -3.73
C THR A 71 5.35 5.57 -2.51
N LEU A 72 6.36 4.72 -2.59
CA LEU A 72 7.33 4.55 -1.52
C LEU A 72 8.73 4.82 -2.04
N THR A 73 9.49 5.56 -1.27
CA THR A 73 10.91 5.79 -1.52
C THR A 73 11.54 6.25 -0.21
N THR A 74 12.84 6.14 -0.07
CA THR A 74 13.53 6.58 1.13
C THR A 74 14.43 7.76 0.81
N HIS A 75 14.03 8.94 1.24
CA HIS A 75 14.73 10.17 0.93
C HIS A 75 16.21 10.10 1.37
N ASP A 76 16.45 9.67 2.60
CA ASP A 76 17.80 9.60 3.12
C ASP A 76 18.70 8.64 2.38
N ALA A 77 18.12 7.60 1.78
CA ALA A 77 18.88 6.62 1.02
C ALA A 77 19.04 7.03 -0.45
N LYS A 78 18.34 8.08 -0.85
CA LYS A 78 18.31 8.54 -2.23
C LYS A 78 17.83 7.43 -3.16
N GLY A 79 16.81 6.71 -2.75
CA GLY A 79 16.23 5.62 -3.51
C GLY A 79 15.56 4.64 -2.58
N LEU A 80 15.44 3.41 -3.02
CA LEU A 80 14.73 2.39 -2.25
C LEU A 80 15.63 1.77 -1.19
N SER A 81 15.07 1.54 -0.03
CA SER A 81 15.75 0.88 1.08
C SER A 81 14.87 -0.25 1.59
N SER A 82 15.36 -1.00 2.57
CA SER A 82 14.58 -2.07 3.19
C SER A 82 13.29 -1.55 3.82
N LYS A 83 13.25 -0.28 4.25
CA LYS A 83 12.03 0.29 4.82
C LYS A 83 10.90 0.32 3.80
N ASP A 84 11.22 0.61 2.55
CA ASP A 84 10.19 0.65 1.51
C ASP A 84 9.65 -0.73 1.23
N MET A 85 10.51 -1.72 1.13
CA MET A 85 10.10 -3.07 0.81
C MET A 85 9.32 -3.68 1.99
N ASP A 86 9.72 -3.41 3.21
CA ASP A 86 8.97 -3.84 4.38
C ASP A 86 7.59 -3.23 4.41
N LEU A 87 7.50 -1.94 4.17
CA LEU A 87 6.21 -1.26 4.22
C LEU A 87 5.33 -1.74 3.07
N ALA A 88 5.89 -1.95 1.88
CA ALA A 88 5.12 -2.49 0.75
C ALA A 88 4.52 -3.85 1.11
N ARG A 89 5.31 -4.72 1.74
CA ARG A 89 4.82 -6.03 2.15
C ARG A 89 3.67 -5.91 3.16
N LEU A 90 3.81 -5.02 4.12
CA LEU A 90 2.76 -4.83 5.13
C LEU A 90 1.50 -4.21 4.53
N ILE A 91 1.66 -3.28 3.62
CA ILE A 91 0.53 -2.67 2.92
C ILE A 91 -0.21 -3.73 2.11
N ASP A 92 0.53 -4.58 1.41
CA ASP A 92 -0.07 -5.67 0.64
C ASP A 92 -0.83 -6.63 1.55
N GLN A 93 -0.32 -6.90 2.73
CA GLN A 93 -1.02 -7.75 3.69
C GLN A 93 -2.34 -7.13 4.15
N VAL A 94 -2.34 -5.84 4.42
CA VAL A 94 -3.57 -5.14 4.80
C VAL A 94 -4.59 -5.24 3.66
N PHE A 95 -4.15 -4.97 2.43
CA PHE A 95 -5.03 -5.03 1.28
C PHE A 95 -5.59 -6.44 1.11
N SER A 96 -4.76 -7.46 1.20
CA SER A 96 -5.22 -8.84 1.05
C SER A 96 -6.24 -9.23 2.12
N ARG A 97 -6.03 -8.81 3.36
CA ARG A 97 -6.97 -9.12 4.43
C ARG A 97 -8.32 -8.46 4.19
N LEU A 98 -8.31 -7.22 3.71
CA LEU A 98 -9.57 -6.54 3.42
C LEU A 98 -10.31 -7.18 2.27
N GLN A 99 -9.58 -7.63 1.25
CA GLN A 99 -10.21 -8.28 0.09
C GLN A 99 -10.70 -9.67 0.41
N ALA A 100 -10.04 -10.38 1.32
CA ALA A 100 -10.39 -11.75 1.65
C ALA A 100 -11.44 -11.85 2.75
N ARG A 101 -11.83 -10.73 3.35
CA ARG A 101 -12.76 -10.76 4.46
C ARG A 101 -14.06 -11.44 4.04
N PRO A 102 -14.54 -12.39 4.84
CA PRO A 102 -15.75 -13.12 4.46
C PRO A 102 -16.93 -12.18 4.38
N VAL A 103 -17.82 -12.51 3.49
CA VAL A 103 -19.00 -11.81 3.39
C VAL A 103 -19.89 -12.32 4.39
N LEU A 104 -20.18 -11.69 5.40
CA LEU A 104 -21.01 -12.18 6.36
C LEU A 104 -22.28 -12.06 5.95
N THR A 105 -22.64 -12.47 5.39
CA THR A 105 -23.82 -12.35 4.97
C THR A 105 -24.71 -12.20 5.81
N CYS A 106 -24.79 -12.14 6.36
CA CYS A 106 -25.59 -11.97 6.99
C CYS A 106 -26.45 -11.66 6.88
N GLU A 107 -26.49 -11.89 6.88
CA GLU A 107 -27.18 -11.70 6.85
C GLU A 107 -27.80 -10.95 6.88
N GLY A 108 -28.12 -10.76 6.90
CA GLY A 108 -28.76 -10.04 6.86
C GLY A 108 -28.66 -8.84 7.03
N ARG A 109 -28.04 -8.50 7.05
CA ARG A 109 -27.93 -7.38 7.17
C ARG A 109 -28.41 -6.72 6.44
N ASP A 110 -28.71 -6.63 6.28
CA ASP A 110 -29.12 -6.01 5.67
C ASP A 110 -28.93 -5.07 5.37
N HIS A 111 -28.66 -4.85 5.27
CA HIS A 111 -28.38 -4.00 5.03
C HIS A 111 -28.71 -2.96 4.52
N VAL A 112 -28.54 -2.37 4.57
CA VAL A 112 -28.80 -1.36 4.49
C VAL A 112 -28.16 -0.66 3.62
N GLU A 113 -28.27 -0.22 2.89
CA GLU A 113 -27.77 0.34 2.01
C GLU A 113 -27.47 1.55 2.12
N ASP A 114 -26.64 2.06 1.71
CA ASP A 114 -26.21 3.11 1.85
C ASP A 114 -26.28 3.91 0.82
N PRO A 115 -26.74 4.74 0.84
CA PRO A 115 -26.98 5.55 -0.17
C PRO A 115 -25.84 6.18 -0.71
N ASP A 116 -25.09 6.24 -0.75
CA ASP A 116 -24.18 6.86 -1.34
C ASP A 116 -23.70 7.05 -1.65
#